data_47b1733b55110d2e42343c8bd9948c03
#
_entry.id   47b1733b55110d2e42343c8bd9948c03
#
_cell.length_a   1.000
_cell.length_b   1.000
_cell.length_c   1.000
_cell.angle_alpha   90.00
_cell.angle_beta   90.00
_cell.angle_gamma   90.00
#
_symmetry.space_group_name_H-M   'P 1'
#
loop_
_entity.id
_entity.type
_entity.pdbx_description
1 polymer ?
#
loop_
_entity_poly.entity_id
_entity_poly.type
_entity_poly.pdbx_seq_one_letter_code
_entity_poly.pdbx_strand_id
1 'polypeptide(L)'
;LEHYGHEIVWLDLRRKVKGPLILCGGADIGKDPDRDLKEVIWIQQALDGDHIILGVCRGMQILNEFFGGTVNDINESIVEDHKAANFAENIDHSGKPSQYHIVEDLEGNLMNVNSRHHQYCDKVADNFKATHISYPSNSIIEGFSDESKKIWAVQWHPERMESHDNEYPL
;
A
#
# COMPACT_ATOMS: atom_id res chain seq x y z
N LEU A 1 10.53 1.04 -12.97
CA LEU A 1 11.36 2.24 -12.72
C LEU A 1 12.65 2.20 -13.55
N GLU A 2 13.38 1.11 -13.58
CA GLU A 2 14.59 0.94 -14.41
C GLU A 2 14.29 1.15 -15.89
N HIS A 3 13.10 0.74 -16.36
CA HIS A 3 12.65 0.97 -17.75
C HIS A 3 12.59 2.46 -18.12
N TYR A 4 12.43 3.36 -17.14
CA TYR A 4 12.41 4.81 -17.33
C TYR A 4 13.76 5.47 -16.99
N GLY A 5 14.83 4.68 -16.89
CA GLY A 5 16.18 5.20 -16.64
C GLY A 5 16.47 5.58 -15.18
N HIS A 6 15.67 5.13 -14.23
CA HIS A 6 15.92 5.33 -12.81
C HIS A 6 16.77 4.18 -12.25
N GLU A 7 17.80 4.51 -11.50
CA GLU A 7 18.56 3.54 -10.74
C GLU A 7 17.79 3.12 -9.48
N ILE A 8 17.58 1.81 -9.31
CA ILE A 8 17.00 1.25 -8.09
C ILE A 8 18.11 0.79 -7.17
N VAL A 9 18.14 1.33 -5.95
CA VAL A 9 19.12 0.98 -4.94
C VAL A 9 18.44 0.28 -3.77
N TRP A 10 18.78 -0.99 -3.53
CA TRP A 10 18.32 -1.71 -2.35
C TRP A 10 19.07 -1.18 -1.12
N LEU A 11 18.30 -0.72 -0.11
CA LEU A 11 18.87 -0.16 1.09
C LEU A 11 19.29 -1.25 2.08
N ASP A 12 20.45 -1.02 2.72
CA ASP A 12 20.87 -1.68 3.95
C ASP A 12 21.21 -0.60 5.01
N LEU A 13 21.40 -0.99 6.26
CA LEU A 13 21.66 -0.03 7.35
C LEU A 13 22.93 0.80 7.19
N ARG A 14 23.83 0.42 6.29
CA ARG A 14 25.08 1.17 5.99
C ARG A 14 24.84 2.32 5.01
N ARG A 15 23.69 2.31 4.34
CA ARG A 15 23.32 3.34 3.35
C ARG A 15 22.29 4.28 3.94
N LYS A 16 22.50 5.56 3.72
CA LYS A 16 21.49 6.59 4.01
C LYS A 16 20.52 6.72 2.83
N VAL A 17 19.27 7.04 3.15
CA VAL A 17 18.30 7.46 2.15
C VAL A 17 18.79 8.78 1.53
N LYS A 18 18.86 8.83 0.20
CA LYS A 18 19.35 9.99 -0.56
C LYS A 18 18.40 10.44 -1.67
N GLY A 19 17.19 9.91 -1.69
CA GLY A 19 16.17 10.19 -2.69
C GLY A 19 14.85 9.54 -2.31
N PRO A 20 13.91 9.38 -3.23
CA PRO A 20 12.62 8.76 -2.95
C PRO A 20 12.77 7.38 -2.30
N LEU A 21 12.00 7.14 -1.24
CA LEU A 21 11.95 5.87 -0.52
C LEU A 21 10.68 5.11 -0.95
N ILE A 22 10.86 3.85 -1.38
CA ILE A 22 9.74 2.94 -1.64
C ILE A 22 9.76 1.83 -0.59
N LEU A 23 8.71 1.75 0.21
CA LEU A 23 8.46 0.67 1.16
C LEU A 23 7.57 -0.39 0.50
N CYS A 24 8.14 -1.57 0.31
CA CYS A 24 7.49 -2.64 -0.45
C CYS A 24 6.62 -3.56 0.43
N GLY A 25 5.75 -4.33 -0.23
CA GLY A 25 5.03 -5.43 0.39
C GLY A 25 5.93 -6.49 1.04
N GLY A 26 5.35 -7.39 1.82
CA GLY A 26 6.10 -8.46 2.50
C GLY A 26 5.32 -9.11 3.64
N ALA A 27 6.04 -9.82 4.51
CA ALA A 27 5.48 -10.44 5.72
C ALA A 27 4.92 -9.38 6.68
N ASP A 28 3.94 -9.76 7.50
CA ASP A 28 3.29 -8.89 8.48
C ASP A 28 4.30 -8.19 9.39
N ILE A 29 3.93 -7.01 9.85
CA ILE A 29 4.70 -6.27 10.85
C ILE A 29 4.84 -7.12 12.11
N GLY A 30 6.04 -7.17 12.69
CA GLY A 30 6.37 -8.02 13.84
C GLY A 30 6.86 -9.43 13.48
N LYS A 31 6.70 -9.90 12.24
CA LYS A 31 7.25 -11.20 11.80
C LYS A 31 8.74 -11.13 11.45
N ASP A 32 9.21 -9.96 11.06
CA ASP A 32 10.62 -9.68 10.78
C ASP A 32 11.03 -8.37 11.49
N PRO A 33 11.34 -8.43 12.80
CA PRO A 33 11.67 -7.24 13.60
C PRO A 33 12.89 -6.47 13.08
N ASP A 34 13.85 -7.17 12.46
CA ASP A 34 15.01 -6.53 11.87
C ASP A 34 14.64 -5.67 10.66
N ARG A 35 13.72 -6.15 9.83
CA ARG A 35 13.18 -5.39 8.71
C ARG A 35 12.36 -4.20 9.22
N ASP A 36 11.47 -4.45 10.19
CA ASP A 36 10.62 -3.40 10.76
C ASP A 36 11.46 -2.24 11.29
N LEU A 37 12.51 -2.56 12.08
CA LEU A 37 13.42 -1.55 12.61
C LEU A 37 14.16 -0.78 11.50
N LYS A 38 14.62 -1.46 10.46
CA LYS A 38 15.29 -0.82 9.32
C LYS A 38 14.35 0.14 8.60
N GLU A 39 13.12 -0.26 8.33
CA GLU A 39 12.14 0.57 7.64
C GLU A 39 11.78 1.80 8.47
N VAL A 40 11.60 1.67 9.79
CA VAL A 40 11.40 2.82 10.69
C VAL A 40 12.57 3.82 10.60
N ILE A 41 13.82 3.33 10.60
CA ILE A 41 15.01 4.18 10.46
C ILE A 41 15.02 4.88 9.09
N TRP A 42 14.68 4.17 8.00
CA TRP A 42 14.66 4.76 6.66
C TRP A 42 13.52 5.75 6.48
N ILE A 43 12.34 5.51 7.06
CA ILE A 43 11.24 6.47 7.09
C ILE A 43 11.73 7.77 7.73
N GLN A 44 12.35 7.70 8.92
CA GLN A 44 12.87 8.88 9.59
C GLN A 44 13.93 9.61 8.74
N GLN A 45 14.86 8.88 8.14
CA GLN A 45 15.87 9.48 7.25
C GLN A 45 15.27 10.15 6.01
N ALA A 46 14.21 9.56 5.44
CA ALA A 46 13.52 10.15 4.30
C ALA A 46 12.79 11.44 4.69
N LEU A 47 12.16 11.46 5.86
CA LEU A 47 11.52 12.66 6.43
C LEU A 47 12.55 13.77 6.70
N ASP A 48 13.67 13.43 7.34
CA ASP A 48 14.76 14.39 7.64
C ASP A 48 15.38 14.98 6.36
N GLY A 49 15.40 14.20 5.29
CA GLY A 49 15.89 14.59 3.96
C GLY A 49 14.85 15.23 3.05
N ASP A 50 13.63 15.44 3.52
CA ASP A 50 12.48 15.95 2.73
C ASP A 50 12.23 15.15 1.43
N HIS A 51 12.45 13.84 1.49
CA HIS A 51 12.28 12.93 0.36
C HIS A 51 10.84 12.43 0.22
N ILE A 52 10.46 12.07 -0.99
CA ILE A 52 9.19 11.38 -1.28
C ILE A 52 9.21 9.99 -0.64
N ILE A 53 8.09 9.59 -0.03
CA ILE A 53 7.88 8.24 0.49
C ILE A 53 6.67 7.62 -0.17
N LEU A 54 6.84 6.43 -0.74
CA LEU A 54 5.75 5.62 -1.28
C LEU A 54 5.65 4.31 -0.49
N GLY A 55 4.47 4.04 0.09
CA GLY A 55 4.15 2.77 0.75
C GLY A 55 3.28 1.88 -0.11
N VAL A 56 3.67 0.61 -0.28
CA VAL A 56 2.90 -0.39 -1.04
C VAL A 56 2.58 -1.57 -0.13
N CYS A 57 1.30 -1.90 0.02
CA CYS A 57 0.79 -3.01 0.82
C CYS A 57 1.31 -2.93 2.28
N ARG A 58 2.19 -3.83 2.71
CA ARG A 58 2.84 -3.73 4.02
C ARG A 58 3.56 -2.39 4.22
N GLY A 59 4.11 -1.80 3.16
CA GLY A 59 4.73 -0.46 3.21
C GLY A 59 3.74 0.65 3.60
N MET A 60 2.48 0.56 3.20
CA MET A 60 1.40 1.42 3.69
C MET A 60 1.15 1.19 5.19
N GLN A 61 1.11 -0.06 5.62
CA GLN A 61 0.81 -0.43 7.00
C GLN A 61 1.90 0.07 7.97
N ILE A 62 3.18 -0.10 7.64
CA ILE A 62 4.28 0.38 8.50
C ILE A 62 4.36 1.90 8.55
N LEU A 63 4.01 2.61 7.48
CA LEU A 63 3.86 4.05 7.51
C LEU A 63 2.74 4.48 8.46
N ASN A 64 1.60 3.79 8.41
CA ASN A 64 0.48 4.06 9.30
C ASN A 64 0.89 3.89 10.77
N GLU A 65 1.52 2.79 11.14
CA GLU A 65 1.99 2.54 12.51
C GLU A 65 3.08 3.53 12.95
N PHE A 66 4.01 3.88 12.07
CA PHE A 66 5.05 4.87 12.35
C PHE A 66 4.46 6.22 12.79
N PHE A 67 3.33 6.62 12.21
CA PHE A 67 2.64 7.87 12.55
C PHE A 67 1.53 7.71 13.61
N GLY A 68 1.39 6.53 14.22
CA GLY A 68 0.48 6.28 15.36
C GLY A 68 -0.91 5.78 14.97
N GLY A 69 -1.07 5.31 13.75
CA GLY A 69 -2.24 4.52 13.35
C GLY A 69 -2.15 3.07 13.83
N THR A 70 -3.12 2.24 13.46
CA THR A 70 -3.17 0.81 13.81
C THR A 70 -3.41 -0.06 12.59
N VAL A 71 -2.92 -1.30 12.67
CA VAL A 71 -3.11 -2.35 11.66
C VAL A 71 -3.75 -3.55 12.34
N ASN A 72 -4.81 -4.09 11.75
CA ASN A 72 -5.52 -5.26 12.25
C ASN A 72 -5.75 -6.29 11.15
N ASP A 73 -6.00 -7.54 11.55
CA ASP A 73 -6.42 -8.59 10.62
C ASP A 73 -7.85 -8.32 10.12
N ILE A 74 -8.08 -8.59 8.86
CA ILE A 74 -9.42 -8.53 8.26
C ILE A 74 -10.26 -9.67 8.87
N ASN A 75 -11.28 -9.32 9.63
CA ASN A 75 -12.19 -10.28 10.24
C ASN A 75 -13.26 -10.79 9.25
N GLU A 76 -13.99 -11.86 9.61
CA GLU A 76 -14.94 -12.51 8.70
C GLU A 76 -16.01 -11.57 8.16
N SER A 77 -16.51 -10.62 8.96
CA SER A 77 -17.55 -9.67 8.52
C SER A 77 -17.02 -8.69 7.46
N ILE A 78 -15.79 -8.22 7.63
CA ILE A 78 -15.12 -7.34 6.66
C ILE A 78 -14.71 -8.13 5.41
N VAL A 79 -14.29 -9.41 5.59
CA VAL A 79 -13.92 -10.31 4.49
C VAL A 79 -15.10 -10.57 3.54
N GLU A 80 -16.32 -10.76 4.06
CA GLU A 80 -17.47 -10.99 3.20
C GLU A 80 -17.78 -9.76 2.33
N ASP A 81 -17.74 -8.57 2.92
CA ASP A 81 -17.91 -7.31 2.19
C ASP A 81 -16.77 -7.09 1.20
N HIS A 82 -15.55 -7.39 1.58
CA HIS A 82 -14.36 -7.23 0.73
C HIS A 82 -14.29 -8.30 -0.37
N LYS A 83 -14.77 -9.52 -0.10
CA LYS A 83 -14.90 -10.61 -1.10
C LYS A 83 -16.09 -10.44 -2.03
N ALA A 84 -17.19 -9.85 -1.56
CA ALA A 84 -18.37 -9.59 -2.42
C ALA A 84 -18.04 -8.63 -3.58
N ALA A 85 -17.00 -7.83 -3.43
CA ALA A 85 -16.46 -6.98 -4.48
C ALA A 85 -15.43 -7.69 -5.41
N ASN A 86 -15.13 -8.98 -5.16
CA ASN A 86 -14.14 -9.72 -5.96
C ASN A 86 -14.72 -10.13 -7.31
N PHE A 87 -14.28 -9.49 -8.36
CA PHE A 87 -14.49 -9.91 -9.74
C PHE A 87 -13.27 -10.71 -10.21
N ALA A 88 -13.50 -11.98 -10.52
CA ALA A 88 -12.61 -12.91 -11.20
C ALA A 88 -11.24 -13.19 -10.53
N GLU A 89 -10.91 -14.47 -10.47
CA GLU A 89 -9.55 -14.95 -10.24
C GLU A 89 -8.72 -14.68 -11.51
N ASN A 90 -7.92 -13.63 -11.49
CA ASN A 90 -6.91 -13.42 -12.52
C ASN A 90 -5.57 -14.00 -12.07
N ILE A 91 -4.77 -14.41 -13.02
CA ILE A 91 -3.40 -14.89 -12.79
C ILE A 91 -2.46 -13.69 -12.96
N ASP A 92 -1.69 -13.37 -11.91
CA ASP A 92 -0.71 -12.29 -11.98
C ASP A 92 0.51 -12.66 -12.84
N HIS A 93 1.39 -11.70 -13.09
CA HIS A 93 2.64 -11.88 -13.84
C HIS A 93 3.54 -13.02 -13.31
N SER A 94 3.35 -13.45 -12.05
CA SER A 94 4.09 -14.57 -11.46
C SER A 94 3.42 -15.92 -11.67
N GLY A 95 2.27 -15.95 -12.37
CA GLY A 95 1.48 -17.15 -12.59
C GLY A 95 0.67 -17.60 -11.38
N LYS A 96 0.48 -16.71 -10.38
CA LYS A 96 -0.30 -17.02 -9.17
C LYS A 96 -1.68 -16.38 -9.25
N PRO A 97 -2.72 -17.04 -8.69
CA PRO A 97 -4.04 -16.46 -8.57
C PRO A 97 -3.96 -15.12 -7.82
N SER A 98 -4.55 -14.08 -8.39
CA SER A 98 -4.70 -12.77 -7.78
C SER A 98 -6.18 -12.47 -7.64
N GLN A 99 -6.58 -12.06 -6.45
CA GLN A 99 -7.92 -11.53 -6.24
C GLN A 99 -7.90 -10.06 -6.61
N TYR A 100 -9.02 -9.56 -7.13
CA TYR A 100 -9.21 -8.16 -7.48
C TYR A 100 -10.46 -7.66 -6.78
N HIS A 101 -10.46 -6.40 -6.39
CA HIS A 101 -11.64 -5.72 -5.87
C HIS A 101 -11.69 -4.28 -6.38
N ILE A 102 -12.81 -3.63 -6.18
CA ILE A 102 -12.99 -2.25 -6.58
C ILE A 102 -12.63 -1.33 -5.40
N VAL A 103 -11.90 -0.28 -5.70
CA VAL A 103 -11.68 0.86 -4.82
C VAL A 103 -12.29 2.10 -5.43
N GLU A 104 -12.73 3.01 -4.57
CA GLU A 104 -13.26 4.32 -4.93
C GLU A 104 -12.28 5.41 -4.46
N ASP A 105 -11.97 6.36 -5.34
CA ASP A 105 -11.17 7.52 -4.97
C ASP A 105 -12.04 8.65 -4.39
N LEU A 106 -11.41 9.77 -4.01
CA LEU A 106 -12.09 10.93 -3.44
C LEU A 106 -13.03 11.67 -4.42
N GLU A 107 -12.89 11.40 -5.70
CA GLU A 107 -13.69 12.00 -6.78
C GLU A 107 -14.87 11.10 -7.19
N GLY A 108 -14.96 9.91 -6.60
CA GLY A 108 -15.98 8.91 -6.92
C GLY A 108 -15.64 8.02 -8.11
N ASN A 109 -14.39 8.05 -8.59
CA ASN A 109 -13.96 7.14 -9.64
C ASN A 109 -13.69 5.76 -9.07
N LEU A 110 -14.18 4.73 -9.77
CA LEU A 110 -13.99 3.34 -9.41
C LEU A 110 -12.78 2.77 -10.15
N MET A 111 -11.96 2.01 -9.45
CA MET A 111 -10.76 1.39 -9.99
C MET A 111 -10.68 -0.06 -9.56
N ASN A 112 -10.40 -0.97 -10.49
CA ASN A 112 -10.21 -2.38 -10.18
C ASN A 112 -8.74 -2.61 -9.83
N VAL A 113 -8.46 -3.09 -8.62
CA VAL A 113 -7.10 -3.28 -8.10
C VAL A 113 -6.89 -4.70 -7.59
N ASN A 114 -5.64 -5.19 -7.63
CA ASN A 114 -5.33 -6.49 -7.06
C ASN A 114 -5.37 -6.46 -5.53
N SER A 115 -5.78 -7.57 -4.90
CA SER A 115 -5.85 -7.73 -3.45
C SER A 115 -5.00 -8.92 -3.01
N ARG A 116 -3.98 -8.63 -2.18
CA ARG A 116 -3.04 -9.64 -1.66
C ARG A 116 -2.72 -9.43 -0.18
N HIS A 117 -3.69 -8.90 0.57
CA HIS A 117 -3.52 -8.60 1.97
C HIS A 117 -4.61 -9.28 2.80
N HIS A 118 -4.30 -9.61 4.03
CA HIS A 118 -5.19 -10.11 5.06
C HIS A 118 -5.24 -9.18 6.28
N GLN A 119 -4.48 -8.09 6.23
CA GLN A 119 -4.46 -7.01 7.20
C GLN A 119 -4.80 -5.69 6.54
N TYR A 120 -5.29 -4.73 7.31
CA TYR A 120 -5.67 -3.41 6.86
C TYR A 120 -5.36 -2.35 7.92
N CYS A 121 -5.26 -1.08 7.51
CA CYS A 121 -5.16 0.05 8.41
C CYS A 121 -6.54 0.31 9.04
N ASP A 122 -6.74 -0.19 10.26
CA ASP A 122 -7.99 -0.07 11.02
C ASP A 122 -8.22 1.39 11.46
N LYS A 123 -7.19 2.01 12.02
CA LYS A 123 -7.16 3.44 12.29
C LYS A 123 -6.03 4.08 11.48
N VAL A 124 -6.36 4.95 10.56
CA VAL A 124 -5.38 5.76 9.85
C VAL A 124 -4.89 6.88 10.77
N ALA A 125 -3.57 7.11 10.80
CA ALA A 125 -2.97 8.15 11.61
C ALA A 125 -3.50 9.54 11.25
N ASP A 126 -3.65 10.42 12.25
CA ASP A 126 -4.38 11.69 12.14
C ASP A 126 -3.80 12.68 11.09
N ASN A 127 -2.53 12.51 10.72
CA ASN A 127 -1.88 13.32 9.68
C ASN A 127 -2.18 12.87 8.25
N PHE A 128 -2.74 11.68 8.07
CA PHE A 128 -3.06 11.15 6.75
C PHE A 128 -4.50 11.43 6.35
N LYS A 129 -4.66 11.73 5.08
CA LYS A 129 -5.97 11.82 4.41
C LYS A 129 -6.19 10.55 3.59
N ALA A 130 -7.29 9.85 3.83
CA ALA A 130 -7.69 8.73 2.99
C ALA A 130 -7.85 9.20 1.54
N THR A 131 -7.32 8.45 0.58
CA THR A 131 -7.41 8.75 -0.84
C THR A 131 -8.22 7.71 -1.60
N HIS A 132 -8.26 6.48 -1.11
CA HIS A 132 -9.03 5.38 -1.70
C HIS A 132 -9.66 4.55 -0.59
N ILE A 133 -10.87 4.07 -0.84
CA ILE A 133 -11.62 3.18 0.05
C ILE A 133 -12.16 1.99 -0.72
N SER A 134 -12.35 0.85 -0.05
CA SER A 134 -12.96 -0.33 -0.65
C SER A 134 -14.42 -0.07 -1.06
N TYR A 135 -14.83 -0.50 -2.26
CA TYR A 135 -16.17 -0.33 -2.77
C TYR A 135 -16.83 -1.70 -2.95
N PRO A 136 -18.16 -1.87 -2.67
CA PRO A 136 -19.12 -0.87 -2.17
C PRO A 136 -19.16 -0.74 -0.64
N SER A 137 -18.40 -1.54 0.10
CA SER A 137 -18.54 -1.62 1.57
C SER A 137 -18.03 -0.38 2.31
N ASN A 138 -17.09 0.37 1.71
CA ASN A 138 -16.40 1.52 2.33
C ASN A 138 -15.77 1.20 3.69
N SER A 139 -15.44 -0.07 3.93
CA SER A 139 -15.00 -0.58 5.24
C SER A 139 -13.49 -0.58 5.42
N ILE A 140 -12.71 -0.53 4.32
CA ILE A 140 -11.26 -0.57 4.34
C ILE A 140 -10.70 0.67 3.64
N ILE A 141 -9.75 1.33 4.31
CA ILE A 141 -8.94 2.36 3.66
C ILE A 141 -7.86 1.69 2.83
N GLU A 142 -7.94 1.87 1.53
CA GLU A 142 -7.07 1.27 0.52
C GLU A 142 -5.92 2.19 0.09
N GLY A 143 -6.00 3.47 0.43
CA GLY A 143 -4.93 4.43 0.19
C GLY A 143 -5.04 5.65 1.07
N PHE A 144 -3.89 6.28 1.35
CA PHE A 144 -3.83 7.56 2.05
C PHE A 144 -2.63 8.39 1.58
N SER A 145 -2.65 9.68 1.90
CA SER A 145 -1.54 10.59 1.63
C SER A 145 -1.35 11.63 2.73
N ASP A 146 -0.12 12.16 2.82
CA ASP A 146 0.23 13.41 3.47
C ASP A 146 1.09 14.23 2.50
N GLU A 147 0.46 15.13 1.76
CA GLU A 147 1.14 15.94 0.75
C GLU A 147 2.20 16.85 1.38
N SER A 148 1.98 17.30 2.62
CA SER A 148 2.92 18.17 3.32
C SER A 148 4.24 17.48 3.63
N LYS A 149 4.21 16.16 3.79
CA LYS A 149 5.37 15.29 4.02
C LYS A 149 5.78 14.49 2.79
N LYS A 150 5.10 14.71 1.65
CA LYS A 150 5.35 14.00 0.39
C LYS A 150 5.19 12.48 0.54
N ILE A 151 4.14 12.04 1.26
CA ILE A 151 3.86 10.63 1.51
C ILE A 151 2.62 10.21 0.74
N TRP A 152 2.71 9.09 0.03
CA TRP A 152 1.59 8.39 -0.62
C TRP A 152 1.67 6.92 -0.29
N ALA A 153 0.54 6.29 -0.06
CA ALA A 153 0.50 4.87 0.22
C ALA A 153 -0.78 4.22 -0.31
N VAL A 154 -0.62 2.98 -0.78
CA VAL A 154 -1.71 2.15 -1.31
C VAL A 154 -1.61 0.73 -0.76
N GLN A 155 -2.76 0.10 -0.53
CA GLN A 155 -2.82 -1.26 0.03
C GLN A 155 -2.63 -2.33 -1.05
N TRP A 156 -3.03 -2.06 -2.30
CA TRP A 156 -2.81 -2.95 -3.43
C TRP A 156 -1.37 -2.89 -3.94
N HIS A 157 -1.05 -3.72 -4.94
CA HIS A 157 0.26 -3.83 -5.56
C HIS A 157 0.24 -3.25 -6.99
N PRO A 158 0.44 -1.94 -7.17
CA PRO A 158 0.45 -1.32 -8.51
C PRO A 158 1.53 -1.90 -9.42
N GLU A 159 2.65 -2.36 -8.85
CA GLU A 159 3.75 -3.00 -9.58
C GLU A 159 3.40 -4.37 -10.17
N ARG A 160 2.23 -4.91 -9.82
CA ARG A 160 1.72 -6.20 -10.30
C ARG A 160 0.48 -6.08 -11.15
N MET A 161 0.01 -4.87 -11.39
CA MET A 161 -1.14 -4.62 -12.26
C MET A 161 -0.70 -4.61 -13.72
N GLU A 162 -1.51 -5.19 -14.60
CA GLU A 162 -1.33 -5.09 -16.05
C GLU A 162 -1.90 -3.77 -16.57
N SER A 163 -1.47 -3.35 -17.74
CA SER A 163 -1.96 -2.10 -18.35
C SER A 163 -3.47 -2.10 -18.66
N HIS A 164 -4.10 -3.27 -18.61
CA HIS A 164 -5.55 -3.45 -18.85
C HIS A 164 -6.38 -3.46 -17.55
N ASP A 165 -5.73 -3.57 -16.37
CA ASP A 165 -6.42 -3.67 -15.08
C ASP A 165 -7.10 -2.35 -14.68
N ASN A 166 -6.75 -1.24 -15.35
CA ASN A 166 -7.34 0.09 -15.13
C ASN A 166 -8.55 0.39 -16.02
N GLU A 167 -9.00 -0.57 -16.85
CA GLU A 167 -10.24 -0.37 -17.60
C GLU A 167 -11.43 -0.55 -16.64
N TYR A 168 -12.17 0.51 -16.43
CA TYR A 168 -13.39 0.52 -15.63
C TYR A 168 -14.38 -0.51 -16.18
N PRO A 169 -14.98 -1.38 -15.35
CA PRO A 169 -16.15 -2.11 -15.78
C PRO A 169 -17.25 -1.08 -16.03
N LEU A 170 -17.68 -0.96 -17.29
CA LEU A 170 -18.84 -0.19 -17.71
C LEU A 170 -20.13 -0.84 -17.20
#